data_56b146c95876f83cf04b1aeca811a790
#
_entry.id   56b146c95876f83cf04b1aeca811a790
#
_cell.length_a   1.000
_cell.length_b   1.000
_cell.length_c   1.000
_cell.angle_alpha   90.00
_cell.angle_beta   90.00
_cell.angle_gamma   90.00
#
_symmetry.space_group_name_H-M   'P 1'
#
loop_
_entity.id
_entity.type
_entity.pdbx_description
1 polymer ?
#
loop_
_entity_poly.entity_id
_entity_poly.type
_entity_poly.pdbx_seq_one_letter_code
_entity_poly.pdbx_strand_id
1 'polypeptide(L)'
;MESLVLTIPQVRKIVLEAAGLARKAQFGIGIEAVYRIIDHLGFVQLDTNYVVERAHHHVMAARIPDYQTEWLAELCEDGSIFEYFTSASGFLPMHDFRFTLPIKKAFKAQRKPLTQAETNLMKQILDRAEREESLTVGDFENDRVEASSGWWDWRLRAS
;
A
#
# COMPACT_ATOMS: atom_id res chain seq x y z
N MET A 1 -13.37 8.38 -38.34
CA MET A 1 -12.17 8.34 -37.48
C MET A 1 -11.19 7.38 -38.09
N GLU A 2 -10.04 7.87 -38.54
CA GLU A 2 -8.98 6.97 -38.99
C GLU A 2 -8.46 6.16 -37.83
N SER A 3 -8.37 4.84 -37.98
CA SER A 3 -7.78 3.96 -36.97
C SER A 3 -6.26 4.07 -37.03
N LEU A 4 -5.64 4.38 -35.89
CA LEU A 4 -4.19 4.37 -35.77
C LEU A 4 -3.70 2.91 -35.74
N VAL A 5 -2.89 2.51 -36.70
CA VAL A 5 -2.27 1.18 -36.76
C VAL A 5 -0.83 1.30 -36.27
N LEU A 6 -0.49 0.54 -35.23
CA LEU A 6 0.86 0.50 -34.62
C LEU A 6 1.50 -0.86 -34.90
N THR A 7 2.80 -0.85 -35.17
CA THR A 7 3.61 -2.07 -35.21
C THR A 7 3.96 -2.58 -33.80
N ILE A 8 4.25 -3.87 -33.67
CA ILE A 8 4.65 -4.47 -32.38
C ILE A 8 5.83 -3.74 -31.74
N PRO A 9 6.92 -3.37 -32.46
CA PRO A 9 8.02 -2.59 -31.87
C PRO A 9 7.57 -1.22 -31.34
N GLN A 10 6.65 -0.52 -32.02
CA GLN A 10 6.10 0.75 -31.56
C GLN A 10 5.29 0.57 -30.26
N VAL A 11 4.43 -0.46 -30.20
CA VAL A 11 3.66 -0.78 -28.98
C VAL A 11 4.60 -1.10 -27.83
N ARG A 12 5.63 -1.95 -28.03
CA ARG A 12 6.62 -2.26 -27.00
C ARG A 12 7.33 -1.01 -26.47
N LYS A 13 7.73 -0.11 -27.35
CA LYS A 13 8.36 1.15 -26.94
C LYS A 13 7.43 2.00 -26.09
N ILE A 14 6.18 2.16 -26.49
CA ILE A 14 5.17 2.91 -25.73
C ILE A 14 4.98 2.30 -24.34
N VAL A 15 4.83 0.97 -24.25
CA VAL A 15 4.63 0.28 -22.97
C VAL A 15 5.85 0.45 -22.04
N LEU A 16 7.08 0.31 -22.57
CA LEU A 16 8.29 0.49 -21.77
C LEU A 16 8.45 1.93 -21.30
N GLU A 17 8.16 2.92 -22.14
CA GLU A 17 8.18 4.35 -21.76
C GLU A 17 7.12 4.62 -20.67
N ALA A 18 5.89 4.17 -20.86
CA ALA A 18 4.80 4.35 -19.90
C ALA A 18 5.07 3.64 -18.57
N ALA A 19 5.72 2.47 -18.59
CA ALA A 19 6.13 1.75 -17.39
C ALA A 19 7.39 2.34 -16.72
N GLY A 20 8.02 3.37 -17.29
CA GLY A 20 9.26 3.94 -16.76
C GLY A 20 10.47 3.00 -16.83
N LEU A 21 10.50 2.12 -17.83
CA LEU A 21 11.55 1.10 -18.03
C LEU A 21 12.38 1.30 -19.30
N ALA A 22 12.10 2.37 -20.06
CA ALA A 22 12.78 2.61 -21.35
C ALA A 22 14.23 3.10 -21.20
N ARG A 23 14.55 3.73 -20.07
CA ARG A 23 15.89 4.33 -19.82
C ARG A 23 16.31 4.07 -18.38
N LYS A 24 17.61 3.87 -18.16
CA LYS A 24 18.20 3.78 -16.81
C LYS A 24 18.01 5.11 -16.08
N ALA A 25 17.72 5.04 -14.78
CA ALA A 25 17.53 6.18 -13.90
C ALA A 25 16.61 7.27 -14.50
N GLN A 26 15.56 6.88 -15.21
CA GLN A 26 14.59 7.81 -15.84
C GLN A 26 13.99 8.78 -14.81
N PHE A 27 13.84 8.35 -13.57
CA PHE A 27 13.29 9.14 -12.47
C PHE A 27 14.37 9.77 -11.57
N GLY A 28 15.66 9.64 -11.95
CA GLY A 28 16.80 10.06 -11.13
C GLY A 28 17.33 8.93 -10.24
N ILE A 29 17.97 9.31 -9.13
CA ILE A 29 18.60 8.44 -8.14
C ILE A 29 18.11 8.82 -6.74
N GLY A 30 18.39 7.96 -5.74
CA GLY A 30 18.07 8.22 -4.35
C GLY A 30 16.57 8.11 -4.03
N ILE A 31 16.22 8.46 -2.80
CA ILE A 31 14.86 8.35 -2.25
C ILE A 31 13.81 9.15 -3.05
N GLU A 32 14.18 10.30 -3.57
CA GLU A 32 13.32 11.12 -4.42
C GLU A 32 12.89 10.40 -5.71
N ALA A 33 13.72 9.50 -6.24
CA ALA A 33 13.36 8.71 -7.40
C ALA A 33 12.28 7.67 -7.05
N VAL A 34 12.28 7.12 -5.82
CA VAL A 34 11.22 6.22 -5.33
C VAL A 34 9.88 6.94 -5.34
N TYR A 35 9.81 8.14 -4.76
CA TYR A 35 8.59 8.94 -4.77
C TYR A 35 8.09 9.19 -6.21
N ARG A 36 8.97 9.64 -7.13
CA ARG A 36 8.61 9.92 -8.52
C ARG A 36 8.11 8.67 -9.28
N ILE A 37 8.62 7.49 -8.94
CA ILE A 37 8.14 6.24 -9.53
C ILE A 37 6.74 5.93 -9.03
N ILE A 38 6.47 6.05 -7.73
CA ILE A 38 5.14 5.81 -7.15
C ILE A 38 4.14 6.80 -7.73
N ASP A 39 4.52 8.07 -7.83
CA ASP A 39 3.71 9.13 -8.45
C ASP A 39 3.41 8.85 -9.93
N HIS A 40 4.41 8.43 -10.69
CA HIS A 40 4.27 8.10 -12.11
C HIS A 40 3.39 6.86 -12.36
N LEU A 41 3.54 5.82 -11.54
CA LEU A 41 2.76 4.59 -11.66
C LEU A 41 1.36 4.72 -11.04
N GLY A 42 1.18 5.67 -10.14
CA GLY A 42 -0.05 5.92 -9.39
C GLY A 42 -0.36 4.88 -8.32
N PHE A 43 0.21 3.67 -8.42
CA PHE A 43 0.04 2.58 -7.47
C PHE A 43 1.17 1.58 -7.60
N VAL A 44 1.77 1.18 -6.48
CA VAL A 44 2.76 0.10 -6.41
C VAL A 44 2.29 -0.95 -5.42
N GLN A 45 1.88 -2.11 -5.94
CA GLN A 45 1.33 -3.18 -5.12
C GLN A 45 2.34 -3.66 -4.09
N LEU A 46 1.90 -3.73 -2.84
CA LEU A 46 2.62 -4.37 -1.75
C LEU A 46 2.43 -5.89 -1.85
N ASP A 47 3.49 -6.61 -2.20
CA ASP A 47 3.43 -8.05 -2.32
C ASP A 47 4.06 -8.72 -1.09
N THR A 48 3.41 -9.75 -0.59
CA THR A 48 3.90 -10.57 0.53
C THR A 48 4.77 -11.73 0.08
N ASN A 49 4.75 -12.08 -1.22
CA ASN A 49 5.58 -13.13 -1.76
C ASN A 49 7.06 -12.74 -1.70
N TYR A 50 7.86 -13.57 -1.03
CA TYR A 50 9.27 -13.36 -0.82
C TYR A 50 10.04 -14.56 -1.38
N VAL A 51 10.83 -14.34 -2.45
CA VAL A 51 11.73 -15.37 -3.00
C VAL A 51 13.19 -14.91 -2.85
N VAL A 52 13.56 -13.81 -3.49
CA VAL A 52 14.84 -13.10 -3.30
C VAL A 52 14.59 -11.82 -2.53
N GLU A 53 13.56 -11.10 -2.92
CA GLU A 53 13.01 -9.93 -2.27
C GLU A 53 11.51 -9.81 -2.61
N ARG A 54 10.75 -8.97 -1.90
CA ARG A 54 9.34 -8.74 -2.19
C ARG A 54 9.16 -8.00 -3.52
N ALA A 55 8.09 -8.31 -4.25
CA ALA A 55 7.91 -7.82 -5.63
C ALA A 55 7.92 -6.28 -5.75
N HIS A 56 7.42 -5.53 -4.77
CA HIS A 56 7.46 -4.06 -4.78
C HIS A 56 8.89 -3.51 -4.77
N HIS A 57 9.84 -4.19 -4.09
CA HIS A 57 11.26 -3.81 -4.14
C HIS A 57 11.86 -4.07 -5.53
N HIS A 58 11.45 -5.17 -6.21
CA HIS A 58 11.87 -5.39 -7.60
C HIS A 58 11.34 -4.30 -8.56
N VAL A 59 10.12 -3.80 -8.32
CA VAL A 59 9.57 -2.68 -9.11
C VAL A 59 10.47 -1.44 -9.00
N MET A 60 10.99 -1.14 -7.80
CA MET A 60 11.89 -0.02 -7.56
C MET A 60 13.29 -0.29 -8.13
N ALA A 61 13.90 -1.42 -7.79
CA ALA A 61 15.26 -1.77 -8.21
C ALA A 61 15.42 -1.87 -9.75
N ALA A 62 14.35 -2.24 -10.45
CA ALA A 62 14.35 -2.24 -11.92
C ALA A 62 14.48 -0.84 -12.55
N ARG A 63 14.23 0.24 -11.78
CA ARG A 63 14.17 1.63 -12.23
C ARG A 63 15.23 2.52 -11.60
N ILE A 64 15.68 2.18 -10.39
CA ILE A 64 16.63 2.95 -9.58
C ILE A 64 17.88 2.11 -9.35
N PRO A 65 19.04 2.46 -9.93
CA PRO A 65 20.27 1.66 -9.83
C PRO A 65 20.81 1.53 -8.40
N ASP A 66 20.59 2.54 -7.56
CA ASP A 66 21.09 2.65 -6.17
C ASP A 66 20.00 2.40 -5.13
N TYR A 67 18.88 1.75 -5.50
CA TYR A 67 17.72 1.53 -4.64
C TYR A 67 18.08 0.84 -3.32
N GLN A 68 17.53 1.40 -2.23
CA GLN A 68 17.59 0.84 -0.88
C GLN A 68 16.17 0.52 -0.40
N THR A 69 16.00 -0.64 0.23
CA THR A 69 14.67 -1.12 0.65
C THR A 69 14.00 -0.24 1.70
N GLU A 70 14.82 0.38 2.55
CA GLU A 70 14.43 1.25 3.65
C GLU A 70 13.71 2.53 3.19
N TRP A 71 13.99 3.01 1.98
CA TRP A 71 13.41 4.26 1.46
C TRP A 71 11.88 4.26 1.33
N LEU A 72 11.27 3.08 1.16
CA LEU A 72 9.79 2.99 1.18
C LEU A 72 9.23 3.27 2.57
N ALA A 73 9.88 2.75 3.62
CA ALA A 73 9.48 3.02 5.00
C ALA A 73 9.70 4.50 5.35
N GLU A 74 10.84 5.08 5.00
CA GLU A 74 11.14 6.50 5.22
C GLU A 74 10.10 7.42 4.55
N LEU A 75 9.69 7.13 3.31
CA LEU A 75 8.65 7.91 2.60
C LEU A 75 7.25 7.73 3.20
N CYS A 76 6.97 6.60 3.85
CA CYS A 76 5.74 6.42 4.62
C CYS A 76 5.78 7.23 5.92
N GLU A 77 6.92 7.22 6.63
CA GLU A 77 7.11 7.92 7.90
C GLU A 77 7.06 9.45 7.73
N ASP A 78 7.65 9.99 6.65
CA ASP A 78 7.59 11.42 6.35
C ASP A 78 6.26 11.87 5.75
N GLY A 79 5.37 10.92 5.44
CA GLY A 79 4.05 11.20 4.87
C GLY A 79 4.05 11.57 3.38
N SER A 80 5.12 11.30 2.65
CA SER A 80 5.18 11.52 1.19
C SER A 80 4.33 10.51 0.43
N ILE A 81 4.28 9.27 0.93
CA ILE A 81 3.44 8.19 0.42
C ILE A 81 2.61 7.57 1.55
N PHE A 82 1.60 6.80 1.19
CA PHE A 82 0.79 6.06 2.18
C PHE A 82 0.40 4.70 1.65
N GLU A 83 0.20 3.76 2.56
CA GLU A 83 -0.35 2.45 2.23
C GLU A 83 -1.88 2.50 2.20
N TYR A 84 -2.46 1.92 1.17
CA TYR A 84 -3.91 1.81 1.03
C TYR A 84 -4.31 0.50 0.35
N PHE A 85 -5.43 -0.05 0.79
CA PHE A 85 -6.05 -1.22 0.20
C PHE A 85 -7.12 -0.80 -0.82
N THR A 86 -6.90 -1.14 -2.08
CA THR A 86 -7.89 -1.02 -3.17
C THR A 86 -8.40 -2.41 -3.55
N SER A 87 -7.91 -3.00 -4.62
CA SER A 87 -8.03 -4.42 -4.96
C SER A 87 -6.92 -5.26 -4.33
N ALA A 88 -5.82 -4.62 -3.93
CA ALA A 88 -4.68 -5.14 -3.21
C ALA A 88 -4.11 -4.02 -2.32
N SER A 89 -3.29 -4.35 -1.31
CA SER A 89 -2.50 -3.35 -0.59
C SER A 89 -1.41 -2.80 -1.49
N GLY A 90 -1.11 -1.52 -1.36
CA GLY A 90 -0.04 -0.89 -2.11
C GLY A 90 0.24 0.55 -1.68
N PHE A 91 1.34 1.08 -2.19
CA PHE A 91 1.78 2.44 -1.95
C PHE A 91 1.20 3.40 -2.99
N LEU A 92 0.70 4.54 -2.50
CA LEU A 92 0.19 5.65 -3.30
C LEU A 92 0.85 6.96 -2.87
N PRO A 93 0.95 7.95 -3.76
CA PRO A 93 1.44 9.27 -3.37
C PRO A 93 0.42 9.98 -2.46
N MET A 94 0.89 10.71 -1.44
CA MET A 94 0.03 11.33 -0.41
C MET A 94 -1.00 12.29 -1.00
N HIS A 95 -0.71 12.99 -2.10
CA HIS A 95 -1.68 13.89 -2.73
C HIS A 95 -2.94 13.19 -3.25
N ASP A 96 -2.88 11.85 -3.46
CA ASP A 96 -4.03 11.02 -3.88
C ASP A 96 -4.89 10.57 -2.70
N PHE A 97 -4.46 10.81 -1.44
CA PHE A 97 -5.23 10.45 -0.24
C PHE A 97 -6.67 10.96 -0.29
N ARG A 98 -6.87 12.16 -0.82
CA ARG A 98 -8.21 12.76 -1.01
C ARG A 98 -9.18 11.89 -1.79
N PHE A 99 -8.71 11.07 -2.72
CA PHE A 99 -9.56 10.17 -3.52
C PHE A 99 -10.02 8.93 -2.74
N THR A 100 -9.36 8.61 -1.64
CA THR A 100 -9.79 7.52 -0.74
C THR A 100 -10.97 7.92 0.14
N LEU A 101 -11.17 9.21 0.40
CA LEU A 101 -12.20 9.70 1.33
C LEU A 101 -13.63 9.35 0.91
N PRO A 102 -14.06 9.53 -0.36
CA PRO A 102 -15.38 9.08 -0.80
C PRO A 102 -15.59 7.57 -0.64
N ILE A 103 -14.55 6.77 -0.92
CA ILE A 103 -14.58 5.31 -0.79
C ILE A 103 -14.74 4.92 0.68
N LYS A 104 -13.95 5.51 1.58
CA LYS A 104 -14.05 5.32 3.04
C LYS A 104 -15.44 5.71 3.57
N LYS A 105 -15.99 6.82 3.08
CA LYS A 105 -17.34 7.28 3.45
C LYS A 105 -18.42 6.31 3.00
N ALA A 106 -18.36 5.84 1.75
CA ALA A 106 -19.30 4.87 1.20
C ALA A 106 -19.23 3.53 1.97
N PHE A 107 -18.01 3.04 2.25
CA PHE A 107 -17.78 1.83 3.02
C PHE A 107 -18.33 1.94 4.45
N LYS A 108 -18.11 3.09 5.12
CA LYS A 108 -18.65 3.37 6.45
C LYS A 108 -20.20 3.37 6.45
N ALA A 109 -20.84 3.91 5.40
CA ALA A 109 -22.30 3.96 5.28
C ALA A 109 -22.93 2.58 5.07
N GLN A 110 -22.18 1.62 4.49
CA GLN A 110 -22.67 0.24 4.26
C GLN A 110 -22.44 -0.69 5.45
N ARG A 111 -21.63 -0.29 6.44
CA ARG A 111 -21.35 -1.11 7.62
C ARG A 111 -22.58 -1.20 8.52
N LYS A 112 -22.82 -2.40 9.08
CA LYS A 112 -23.76 -2.55 10.19
C LYS A 112 -23.31 -1.71 11.38
N PRO A 113 -24.25 -1.15 12.15
CA PRO A 113 -23.91 -0.48 13.40
C PRO A 113 -23.05 -1.40 14.29
N LEU A 114 -22.03 -0.82 14.90
CA LEU A 114 -21.19 -1.54 15.86
C LEU A 114 -22.01 -1.86 17.11
N THR A 115 -21.77 -3.02 17.70
CA THR A 115 -22.24 -3.34 19.04
C THR A 115 -21.57 -2.43 20.08
N GLN A 116 -22.13 -2.39 21.30
CA GLN A 116 -21.53 -1.61 22.38
C GLN A 116 -20.10 -2.08 22.70
N ALA A 117 -19.85 -3.39 22.70
CA ALA A 117 -18.54 -3.98 22.92
C ALA A 117 -17.52 -3.56 21.83
N GLU A 118 -17.89 -3.66 20.56
CA GLU A 118 -17.05 -3.21 19.44
C GLU A 118 -16.79 -1.71 19.49
N THR A 119 -17.76 -0.90 19.91
CA THR A 119 -17.60 0.54 20.08
C THR A 119 -16.61 0.86 21.18
N ASN A 120 -16.68 0.16 22.32
CA ASN A 120 -15.76 0.31 23.43
C ASN A 120 -14.33 -0.10 23.03
N LEU A 121 -14.19 -1.24 22.35
CA LEU A 121 -12.89 -1.71 21.85
C LEU A 121 -12.28 -0.71 20.85
N MET A 122 -13.08 -0.21 19.90
CA MET A 122 -12.61 0.81 18.95
C MET A 122 -12.11 2.07 19.68
N LYS A 123 -12.84 2.52 20.71
CA LYS A 123 -12.42 3.68 21.51
C LYS A 123 -11.09 3.40 22.22
N GLN A 124 -10.93 2.23 22.83
CA GLN A 124 -9.67 1.85 23.47
C GLN A 124 -8.50 1.82 22.49
N ILE A 125 -8.73 1.28 21.26
CA ILE A 125 -7.70 1.26 20.22
C ILE A 125 -7.31 2.68 19.81
N LEU A 126 -8.28 3.57 19.59
CA LEU A 126 -8.02 4.96 19.23
C LEU A 126 -7.29 5.72 20.34
N ASP A 127 -7.75 5.59 21.60
CA ASP A 127 -7.14 6.22 22.75
C ASP A 127 -5.68 5.75 22.99
N ARG A 128 -5.38 4.49 22.64
CA ARG A 128 -4.01 3.97 22.67
C ARG A 128 -3.18 4.47 21.50
N ALA A 129 -3.73 4.46 20.27
CA ALA A 129 -3.04 4.94 19.08
C ALA A 129 -2.65 6.43 19.15
N GLU A 130 -3.40 7.24 19.92
CA GLU A 130 -3.05 8.64 20.18
C GLU A 130 -1.88 8.81 21.16
N ARG A 131 -1.61 7.80 22.00
CA ARG A 131 -0.58 7.84 23.06
C ARG A 131 0.67 7.05 22.75
N GLU A 132 0.55 6.05 21.89
CA GLU A 132 1.60 5.08 21.58
C GLU A 132 2.01 5.28 20.11
N GLU A 133 3.31 5.23 19.81
CA GLU A 133 3.82 5.49 18.44
C GLU A 133 3.36 4.42 17.44
N SER A 134 3.19 3.18 17.89
CA SER A 134 2.70 2.08 17.05
C SER A 134 1.92 1.07 17.86
N LEU A 135 0.93 0.45 17.24
CA LEU A 135 0.14 -0.64 17.81
C LEU A 135 0.10 -1.83 16.88
N THR A 136 0.24 -3.02 17.45
CA THR A 136 0.09 -4.29 16.75
C THR A 136 -1.08 -5.09 17.32
N VAL A 137 -1.51 -6.12 16.60
CA VAL A 137 -2.55 -7.04 17.11
C VAL A 137 -2.11 -7.74 18.39
N GLY A 138 -0.80 -7.95 18.59
CA GLY A 138 -0.23 -8.56 19.80
C GLY A 138 -0.32 -7.70 21.06
N ASP A 139 -0.57 -6.39 20.91
CA ASP A 139 -0.70 -5.45 22.04
C ASP A 139 -2.09 -5.50 22.68
N PHE A 140 -3.01 -6.28 22.10
CA PHE A 140 -4.35 -6.51 22.63
C PHE A 140 -4.48 -7.95 23.09
N GLU A 141 -5.05 -8.14 24.29
CA GLU A 141 -5.35 -9.47 24.82
C GLU A 141 -6.25 -10.23 23.86
N ASN A 142 -5.88 -11.46 23.58
CA ASN A 142 -6.61 -12.34 22.68
C ASN A 142 -7.24 -13.47 23.53
N ASP A 143 -8.55 -13.37 23.78
CA ASP A 143 -9.34 -14.36 24.55
C ASP A 143 -9.50 -15.71 23.82
N ARG A 144 -8.72 -15.99 22.78
CA ARG A 144 -8.78 -17.26 22.08
C ARG A 144 -8.24 -18.40 22.92
N VAL A 145 -9.15 -19.24 23.39
CA VAL A 145 -8.84 -20.51 24.03
C VAL A 145 -8.47 -21.60 22.99
N GLU A 146 -8.83 -21.41 21.73
CA GLU A 146 -8.57 -22.38 20.65
C GLU A 146 -7.62 -21.80 19.61
N ALA A 147 -6.59 -22.57 19.25
CA ALA A 147 -5.71 -22.25 18.13
C ALA A 147 -6.54 -22.16 16.84
N SER A 148 -6.31 -21.12 16.04
CA SER A 148 -6.99 -20.95 14.77
C SER A 148 -6.71 -22.14 13.86
N SER A 149 -7.75 -22.77 13.32
CA SER A 149 -7.62 -23.93 12.42
C SER A 149 -7.27 -23.58 10.99
N GLY A 150 -7.04 -22.30 10.65
CA GLY A 150 -6.80 -21.84 9.31
C GLY A 150 -5.96 -20.57 9.18
N TRP A 151 -5.24 -20.49 8.08
CA TRP A 151 -4.39 -19.36 7.67
C TRP A 151 -5.09 -17.98 7.66
N TRP A 152 -6.43 -17.95 7.56
CA TRP A 152 -7.24 -16.73 7.40
C TRP A 152 -8.12 -16.38 8.59
N ASP A 153 -7.96 -17.02 9.73
CA ASP A 153 -8.82 -16.80 10.89
C ASP A 153 -8.33 -15.63 11.77
N TRP A 154 -8.48 -14.41 11.24
CA TRP A 154 -8.15 -13.14 11.89
C TRP A 154 -9.39 -12.55 12.55
N ARG A 155 -9.75 -12.98 13.76
CA ARG A 155 -10.87 -12.38 14.49
C ARG A 155 -10.41 -11.87 15.85
N LEU A 156 -10.38 -10.55 16.02
CA LEU A 156 -10.43 -9.92 17.34
C LEU A 156 -11.87 -10.10 17.86
N ARG A 157 -12.05 -10.67 19.04
CA ARG A 157 -13.35 -10.68 19.72
C ARG A 157 -13.39 -9.47 20.65
N ALA A 158 -14.44 -8.64 20.46
CA ALA A 158 -14.85 -7.69 21.48
C ALA A 158 -15.54 -8.48 22.61
N SER A 159 -14.94 -8.54 23.77
CA SER A 159 -15.55 -9.07 25.00
C SER A 159 -16.51 -8.05 25.62
#